data_f2083d346501b333b88cf546a5229f7e
#
_entry.id   f2083d346501b333b88cf546a5229f7e
#
_cell.length_a   1.000
_cell.length_b   1.000
_cell.length_c   1.000
_cell.angle_alpha   90.00
_cell.angle_beta   90.00
_cell.angle_gamma   90.00
#
_symmetry.space_group_name_H-M   'P 1'
#
loop_
_entity.id
_entity.type
_entity.pdbx_description
1 polymer ?
#
loop_
_entity_poly.entity_id
_entity_poly.type
_entity_poly.pdbx_seq_one_letter_code
_entity_poly.pdbx_strand_id
1 'polypeptide(L)'
;MTAALDPAGIPVLPRGVRLHHDRVRGVEVLLGPERTLMLDGIGHAILSEVDGARSVAAISDDLAARFGAPRDRVGADVSEFLGDLAEKRLLDLQDG
;
A
#
# COMPACT_ATOMS: atom_id res chain seq x y z
N MET A 1 10.68 -8.64 11.75
CA MET A 1 9.33 -8.29 12.21
C MET A 1 9.05 -6.84 11.86
N THR A 2 7.99 -6.62 11.11
CA THR A 2 7.64 -5.28 10.65
C THR A 2 6.99 -4.49 11.77
N ALA A 3 7.48 -3.28 12.04
CA ALA A 3 6.87 -2.40 13.02
C ALA A 3 5.50 -1.92 12.52
N ALA A 4 4.56 -1.75 13.43
CA ALA A 4 3.26 -1.19 13.09
C ALA A 4 3.43 0.25 12.61
N LEU A 5 2.72 0.61 11.53
CA LEU A 5 2.75 1.96 11.01
C LEU A 5 1.89 2.89 11.84
N ASP A 6 2.31 4.15 11.94
CA ASP A 6 1.48 5.19 12.52
C ASP A 6 0.23 5.38 11.67
N PRO A 7 -0.98 5.19 12.23
CA PRO A 7 -2.22 5.36 11.46
C PRO A 7 -2.39 6.77 10.88
N ALA A 8 -1.77 7.77 11.48
CA ALA A 8 -1.80 9.14 10.98
C ALA A 8 -0.77 9.39 9.89
N GLY A 9 0.16 8.47 9.67
CA GLY A 9 1.16 8.59 8.60
C GLY A 9 0.53 8.56 7.23
N ILE A 10 1.08 9.33 6.31
CA ILE A 10 0.57 9.41 4.94
C ILE A 10 1.53 8.64 4.02
N PRO A 11 1.08 7.50 3.46
CA PRO A 11 1.94 6.74 2.55
C PRO A 11 2.09 7.44 1.21
N VAL A 12 3.30 7.40 0.67
CA VAL A 12 3.66 8.03 -0.59
C VAL A 12 4.56 7.07 -1.37
N LEU A 13 4.31 6.92 -2.65
CA LEU A 13 5.23 6.18 -3.50
C LEU A 13 6.43 7.09 -3.81
N PRO A 14 7.65 6.66 -3.45
CA PRO A 14 8.82 7.48 -3.71
C PRO A 14 9.12 7.57 -5.20
N ARG A 15 9.98 8.50 -5.55
CA ARG A 15 10.41 8.69 -6.93
C ARG A 15 11.00 7.39 -7.49
N GLY A 16 10.58 7.01 -8.68
CA GLY A 16 11.03 5.77 -9.31
C GLY A 16 10.22 4.55 -8.95
N VAL A 17 9.19 4.70 -8.10
CA VAL A 17 8.29 3.59 -7.73
C VAL A 17 6.90 3.92 -8.26
N ARG A 18 6.29 2.98 -8.98
CA ARG A 18 4.95 3.19 -9.55
C ARG A 18 4.22 1.87 -9.76
N LEU A 19 2.90 1.97 -9.82
CA LEU A 19 2.06 0.87 -10.24
C LEU A 19 2.12 0.72 -11.76
N HIS A 20 2.10 -0.53 -12.21
CA HIS A 20 2.12 -0.85 -13.63
C HIS A 20 1.34 -2.11 -13.90
N HIS A 21 0.60 -2.13 -15.00
CA HIS A 21 -0.08 -3.34 -15.46
C HIS A 21 0.83 -4.09 -16.43
N ASP A 22 1.20 -5.32 -16.08
CA ASP A 22 2.01 -6.16 -16.93
C ASP A 22 1.08 -6.89 -17.91
N ARG A 23 1.07 -6.44 -19.16
CA ARG A 23 0.17 -6.99 -20.19
C ARG A 23 0.53 -8.43 -20.58
N VAL A 24 1.80 -8.75 -20.50
CA VAL A 24 2.26 -10.09 -20.92
C VAL A 24 1.77 -11.15 -19.94
N ARG A 25 1.88 -10.84 -18.63
CA ARG A 25 1.48 -11.76 -17.58
C ARG A 25 0.04 -11.55 -17.13
N GLY A 26 -0.56 -10.42 -17.48
CA GLY A 26 -1.92 -10.10 -17.05
C GLY A 26 -2.01 -9.84 -15.54
N VAL A 27 -0.96 -9.29 -14.93
CA VAL A 27 -0.92 -9.02 -13.49
C VAL A 27 -0.52 -7.58 -13.23
N GLU A 28 -0.93 -7.08 -12.06
CA GLU A 28 -0.50 -5.78 -11.59
C GLU A 28 0.84 -5.91 -10.87
N VAL A 29 1.72 -4.95 -11.07
CA VAL A 29 3.04 -4.96 -10.44
C VAL A 29 3.36 -3.60 -9.85
N LEU A 30 4.22 -3.61 -8.83
CA LEU A 30 4.85 -2.41 -8.31
C LEU A 30 6.27 -2.37 -8.83
N LEU A 31 6.58 -1.37 -9.66
CA LEU A 31 7.90 -1.20 -10.24
C LEU A 31 8.74 -0.29 -9.36
N GLY A 32 9.88 -0.78 -8.91
CA GLY A 32 10.89 0.00 -8.23
C GLY A 32 12.18 0.02 -9.03
N PRO A 33 13.19 0.80 -8.59
CA PRO A 33 14.44 0.92 -9.34
C PRO A 33 15.21 -0.39 -9.47
N GLU A 34 15.13 -1.26 -8.47
CA GLU A 34 15.92 -2.48 -8.41
C GLU A 34 15.10 -3.75 -8.26
N ARG A 35 13.79 -3.62 -8.16
CA ARG A 35 12.93 -4.79 -8.00
C ARG A 35 11.52 -4.51 -8.51
N THR A 36 10.86 -5.59 -8.87
CA THR A 36 9.46 -5.58 -9.29
C THR A 36 8.71 -6.56 -8.42
N LEU A 37 7.60 -6.13 -7.84
CA LEU A 37 6.75 -7.00 -7.03
C LEU A 37 5.45 -7.26 -7.75
N MET A 38 5.09 -8.54 -7.89
CA MET A 38 3.76 -8.90 -8.37
C MET A 38 2.76 -8.70 -7.24
N LEU A 39 1.61 -8.12 -7.59
CA LEU A 39 0.58 -7.78 -6.62
C LEU A 39 -0.65 -8.69 -6.80
N ASP A 40 -1.20 -9.15 -5.68
CA ASP A 40 -2.52 -9.75 -5.70
C ASP A 40 -3.60 -8.65 -5.71
N GLY A 41 -4.86 -9.04 -5.75
CA GLY A 41 -5.95 -8.07 -5.81
C GLY A 41 -6.00 -7.14 -4.60
N ILE A 42 -5.65 -7.66 -3.43
CA ILE A 42 -5.67 -6.87 -2.19
C ILE A 42 -4.51 -5.87 -2.20
N GLY A 43 -3.31 -6.30 -2.55
CA GLY A 43 -2.15 -5.41 -2.65
C GLY A 43 -2.38 -4.29 -3.65
N HIS A 44 -2.95 -4.62 -4.81
CA HIS A 44 -3.29 -3.62 -5.82
C HIS A 44 -4.33 -2.63 -5.29
N ALA A 45 -5.37 -3.11 -4.60
CA ALA A 45 -6.40 -2.25 -4.03
C ALA A 45 -5.81 -1.26 -3.01
N ILE A 46 -4.92 -1.74 -2.15
CA ILE A 46 -4.26 -0.88 -1.15
C ILE A 46 -3.42 0.20 -1.85
N LEU A 47 -2.57 -0.20 -2.78
CA LEU A 47 -1.68 0.75 -3.46
C LEU A 47 -2.43 1.73 -4.36
N SER A 48 -3.58 1.34 -4.89
CA SER A 48 -4.43 2.25 -5.67
C SER A 48 -4.99 3.40 -4.83
N GLU A 49 -5.03 3.24 -3.50
CA GLU A 49 -5.50 4.26 -2.57
C GLU A 49 -4.37 5.19 -2.10
N VAL A 50 -3.13 4.88 -2.42
CA VAL A 50 -1.97 5.68 -2.01
C VAL A 50 -1.85 6.87 -2.95
N ASP A 51 -2.24 8.05 -2.47
CA ASP A 51 -2.29 9.27 -3.27
C ASP A 51 -1.42 10.41 -2.71
N GLY A 52 -0.67 10.14 -1.65
CA GLY A 52 0.17 11.17 -1.02
C GLY A 52 -0.60 12.15 -0.16
N ALA A 53 -1.89 11.94 0.05
CA ALA A 53 -2.75 12.84 0.82
C ALA A 53 -3.47 12.14 1.96
N ARG A 54 -3.95 10.90 1.75
CA ARG A 54 -4.69 10.16 2.76
C ARG A 54 -3.79 9.39 3.70
N SER A 55 -4.16 9.35 4.97
CA SER A 55 -3.44 8.59 5.98
C SER A 55 -3.68 7.09 5.85
N VAL A 56 -2.85 6.30 6.50
CA VAL A 56 -3.05 4.85 6.62
C VAL A 56 -4.44 4.55 7.18
N ALA A 57 -4.88 5.30 8.20
CA ALA A 57 -6.20 5.12 8.80
C ALA A 57 -7.32 5.42 7.79
N ALA A 58 -7.21 6.50 7.03
CA ALA A 58 -8.22 6.86 6.04
C ALA A 58 -8.32 5.80 4.92
N ILE A 59 -7.19 5.29 4.45
CA ILE A 59 -7.15 4.22 3.46
C ILE A 59 -7.82 2.97 4.01
N SER A 60 -7.53 2.62 5.25
CA SER A 60 -8.11 1.44 5.90
C SER A 60 -9.61 1.57 6.07
N ASP A 61 -10.09 2.76 6.45
CA ASP A 61 -11.53 3.03 6.57
C ASP A 61 -12.24 2.86 5.22
N ASP A 62 -11.67 3.40 4.15
CA ASP A 62 -12.25 3.32 2.83
C ASP A 62 -12.31 1.88 2.33
N LEU A 63 -11.21 1.14 2.48
CA LEU A 63 -11.16 -0.26 2.03
C LEU A 63 -12.10 -1.15 2.84
N ALA A 64 -12.20 -0.92 4.16
CA ALA A 64 -13.15 -1.67 4.98
C ALA A 64 -14.59 -1.45 4.51
N ALA A 65 -14.95 -0.21 4.20
CA ALA A 65 -16.28 0.12 3.69
C ALA A 65 -16.53 -0.50 2.30
N ARG A 66 -15.55 -0.40 1.41
CA ARG A 66 -15.68 -0.92 0.03
C ARG A 66 -15.84 -2.43 -0.02
N PHE A 67 -15.14 -3.16 0.84
CA PHE A 67 -15.17 -4.62 0.83
C PHE A 67 -16.10 -5.22 1.87
N GLY A 68 -16.76 -4.38 2.68
CA GLY A 68 -17.66 -4.87 3.74
C GLY A 68 -16.93 -5.72 4.76
N ALA A 69 -15.68 -5.39 5.09
CA ALA A 69 -14.82 -6.15 5.98
C ALA A 69 -14.61 -5.42 7.31
N PRO A 70 -14.31 -6.16 8.39
CA PRO A 70 -14.05 -5.54 9.69
C PRO A 70 -12.88 -4.55 9.64
N ARG A 71 -13.11 -3.34 10.17
CA ARG A 71 -12.11 -2.27 10.09
C ARG A 71 -10.78 -2.64 10.75
N ASP A 72 -10.82 -3.32 11.89
CA ASP A 72 -9.61 -3.69 12.61
C ASP A 72 -8.76 -4.66 11.80
N ARG A 73 -9.39 -5.60 11.13
CA ARG A 73 -8.71 -6.57 10.29
C ARG A 73 -8.11 -5.91 9.06
N VAL A 74 -8.88 -5.05 8.39
CA VAL A 74 -8.40 -4.32 7.22
C VAL A 74 -7.24 -3.42 7.61
N GLY A 75 -7.35 -2.72 8.74
CA GLY A 75 -6.28 -1.85 9.22
C GLY A 75 -4.98 -2.61 9.50
N ALA A 76 -5.10 -3.80 10.10
CA ALA A 76 -3.93 -4.65 10.35
C ALA A 76 -3.28 -5.09 9.03
N ASP A 77 -4.08 -5.52 8.06
CA ASP A 77 -3.58 -5.98 6.77
C ASP A 77 -2.92 -4.84 6.00
N VAL A 78 -3.55 -3.66 5.97
CA VAL A 78 -3.00 -2.47 5.32
C VAL A 78 -1.66 -2.08 5.95
N SER A 79 -1.64 -2.02 7.28
CA SER A 79 -0.43 -1.63 8.01
C SER A 79 0.72 -2.61 7.77
N GLU A 80 0.44 -3.90 7.79
CA GLU A 80 1.46 -4.91 7.53
C GLU A 80 1.99 -4.82 6.10
N PHE A 81 1.10 -4.72 5.13
CA PHE A 81 1.48 -4.63 3.72
C PHE A 81 2.31 -3.39 3.43
N LEU A 82 1.84 -2.21 3.86
CA LEU A 82 2.56 -0.97 3.63
C LEU A 82 3.85 -0.91 4.44
N GLY A 83 3.86 -1.46 5.65
CA GLY A 83 5.06 -1.54 6.47
C GLY A 83 6.15 -2.38 5.83
N ASP A 84 5.77 -3.51 5.23
CA ASP A 84 6.71 -4.36 4.51
C ASP A 84 7.31 -3.62 3.30
N LEU A 85 6.50 -2.88 2.55
CA LEU A 85 6.99 -2.06 1.45
C LEU A 85 7.93 -0.95 1.94
N ALA A 86 7.63 -0.35 3.08
CA ALA A 86 8.49 0.69 3.65
C ALA A 86 9.87 0.13 4.02
N GLU A 87 9.91 -1.08 4.58
CA GLU A 87 11.17 -1.76 4.86
C GLU A 87 11.99 -2.03 3.61
N LYS A 88 11.31 -2.30 2.49
CA LYS A 88 11.96 -2.53 1.19
C LYS A 88 12.29 -1.23 0.46
N ARG A 89 11.99 -0.09 1.07
CA ARG A 89 12.18 1.25 0.50
C ARG A 89 11.38 1.49 -0.78
N LEU A 90 10.25 0.80 -0.88
CA LEU A 90 9.30 0.99 -1.97
C LEU A 90 8.14 1.91 -1.58
N LEU A 91 8.13 2.38 -0.34
CA LEU A 91 7.10 3.27 0.19
C LEU A 91 7.72 4.19 1.22
N ASP A 92 7.35 5.46 1.17
CA ASP A 92 7.70 6.44 2.20
C ASP A 92 6.45 6.77 3.01
N LEU A 93 6.66 7.18 4.26
CA LEU A 93 5.60 7.68 5.12
C LEU A 93 5.92 9.11 5.50
N GLN A 94 4.97 10.00 5.25
CA GLN A 94 5.07 11.40 5.66
C GLN A 94 4.24 11.61 6.92
N ASP A 95 4.62 12.60 7.70
CA ASP A 95 3.84 12.97 8.88
C ASP A 95 2.52 13.59 8.43
N GLY A 96 1.46 13.12 9.06
CA GLY A 96 0.12 13.60 8.75
C GLY A 96 -0.24 14.92 9.44
#